data_e5cf050997ac425e952427c826e09987
#
_entry.id   e5cf050997ac425e952427c826e09987
#
_cell.length_a   1.000
_cell.length_b   1.000
_cell.length_c   1.000
_cell.angle_alpha   90.00
_cell.angle_beta   90.00
_cell.angle_gamma   90.00
#
_symmetry.space_group_name_H-M   'P 1'
#
loop_
_entity.id
_entity.type
_entity.pdbx_description
1 polymer ?
#
loop_
_entity_poly.entity_id
_entity_poly.type
_entity_poly.pdbx_seq_one_letter_code
_entity_poly.pdbx_strand_id
1 'polypeptide(L)' 'MFEALILVRVGSGETANFMKTVKEHLSKIKGVKEVYGVFGRYDFVVKVETKTLEDLSNVVTDFIRGTSGVLTTETLMIGF' A
#
# COMPACT_ATOMS: atom_id res chain seq x y z
N MET A 1 0.12 1.07 19.29
CA MET A 1 0.12 1.48 17.87
C MET A 1 0.63 0.35 17.01
N PHE A 2 0.00 0.14 15.87
CA PHE A 2 0.38 -0.93 14.96
C PHE A 2 1.02 -0.35 13.71
N GLU A 3 2.13 -0.95 13.29
CA GLU A 3 2.82 -0.54 12.08
C GLU A 3 2.99 -1.73 11.16
N ALA A 4 2.88 -1.49 9.86
CA ALA A 4 3.06 -2.55 8.87
C ALA A 4 3.64 -1.97 7.59
N LEU A 5 4.28 -2.84 6.83
CA LEU A 5 4.70 -2.56 5.47
C LEU A 5 3.80 -3.39 4.57
N ILE A 6 3.12 -2.71 3.65
CA ILE A 6 2.24 -3.39 2.70
C ILE A 6 2.95 -3.40 1.36
N LEU A 7 3.24 -4.60 0.87
CA LEU A 7 3.88 -4.78 -0.42
C LEU A 7 2.77 -4.87 -1.47
N VAL A 8 2.83 -4.01 -2.47
CA VAL A 8 1.74 -3.86 -3.44
C VAL A 8 2.23 -4.18 -4.84
N ARG A 9 1.50 -5.05 -5.54
CA ARG A 9 1.70 -5.31 -6.96
C ARG A 9 0.60 -4.65 -7.75
N VAL A 10 0.99 -4.04 -8.86
CA VAL A 10 0.09 -3.36 -9.79
C VAL A 10 0.09 -4.14 -11.10
N GLY A 11 -0.96 -3.97 -11.91
CA GLY A 11 -1.10 -4.67 -13.17
C GLY A 11 0.06 -4.43 -14.12
N SER A 12 0.36 -5.42 -14.95
CA SER A 12 1.45 -5.34 -15.93
C SER A 12 1.07 -4.40 -17.07
N GLY A 13 2.10 -3.85 -17.75
CA GLY A 13 1.90 -2.95 -18.88
C GLY A 13 1.58 -1.52 -18.49
N GLU A 14 1.73 -1.19 -17.22
CA GLU A 14 1.39 0.14 -16.73
C GLU A 14 2.46 1.16 -17.11
N THR A 15 2.00 2.38 -17.41
CA THR A 15 2.90 3.48 -17.77
C THR A 15 3.44 4.16 -16.51
N ALA A 16 4.49 4.97 -16.69
CA ALA A 16 5.03 5.76 -15.59
C ALA A 16 3.97 6.70 -15.00
N ASN A 17 3.10 7.26 -15.85
CA ASN A 17 2.03 8.14 -15.38
C ASN A 17 1.00 7.39 -14.54
N PHE A 18 0.66 6.18 -14.94
CA PHE A 18 -0.26 5.34 -14.18
C PHE A 18 0.34 5.02 -12.81
N MET A 19 1.61 4.65 -12.77
CA MET A 19 2.30 4.35 -11.51
C MET A 19 2.32 5.55 -10.57
N LYS A 20 2.54 6.75 -11.11
CA LYS A 20 2.48 7.98 -10.32
C LYS A 20 1.09 8.20 -9.73
N THR A 21 0.06 7.95 -10.54
CA THR A 21 -1.33 8.11 -10.09
C THR A 21 -1.65 7.14 -8.95
N VAL A 22 -1.24 5.88 -9.09
CA VAL A 22 -1.44 4.88 -8.03
C VAL A 22 -0.73 5.32 -6.76
N LYS A 23 0.51 5.78 -6.87
CA LYS A 23 1.27 6.25 -5.72
C LYS A 23 0.57 7.40 -5.02
N GLU A 24 0.04 8.34 -5.78
CA GLU A 24 -0.70 9.48 -5.22
C GLU A 24 -1.94 9.03 -4.47
N HIS A 25 -2.70 8.11 -5.05
CA HIS A 25 -3.90 7.57 -4.39
C HIS A 25 -3.53 6.87 -3.08
N LEU A 26 -2.50 6.01 -3.10
CA LEU A 26 -2.06 5.32 -1.90
C LEU A 26 -1.61 6.30 -0.82
N SER A 27 -0.93 7.36 -1.21
CA SER A 27 -0.39 8.37 -0.27
C SER A 27 -1.49 9.13 0.45
N LYS A 28 -2.70 9.20 -0.11
CA LYS A 28 -3.82 9.96 0.47
C LYS A 28 -4.66 9.14 1.43
N ILE A 29 -4.42 7.84 1.51
CA ILE A 29 -5.20 6.98 2.40
C ILE A 29 -4.85 7.28 3.86
N LYS A 30 -5.88 7.47 4.69
CA LYS A 30 -5.67 7.72 6.11
C LYS A 30 -4.97 6.50 6.74
N GLY A 31 -3.91 6.76 7.48
CA GLY A 31 -3.09 5.71 8.09
C GLY A 31 -1.82 5.40 7.31
N VAL A 32 -1.76 5.81 6.05
CA VAL A 32 -0.55 5.65 5.24
C VAL A 32 0.43 6.77 5.58
N LYS A 33 1.65 6.39 5.94
CA LYS A 33 2.70 7.35 6.32
C LYS A 33 3.65 7.62 5.18
N GLU A 34 4.02 6.58 4.44
CA GLU A 34 4.97 6.71 3.35
C GLU A 34 4.63 5.70 2.27
N VAL A 35 4.91 6.08 1.03
CA VAL A 35 4.75 5.18 -0.13
C VAL A 35 6.03 5.25 -0.95
N TYR A 36 6.63 4.11 -1.20
CA TYR A 36 7.84 4.01 -2.02
C TYR A 36 7.53 3.22 -3.28
N GLY A 37 7.97 3.74 -4.41
CA GLY A 37 8.02 2.95 -5.64
C GLY A 37 9.28 2.10 -5.59
N VAL A 38 9.17 0.83 -5.91
CA VAL A 38 10.30 -0.10 -5.85
C VAL A 38 10.35 -0.94 -7.11
N PHE A 39 11.49 -1.58 -7.33
CA PHE A 39 11.66 -2.53 -8.42
C PHE A 39 11.82 -3.93 -7.83
N GLY A 40 11.31 -4.92 -8.51
CA GLY A 40 11.39 -6.31 -8.08
C GLY A 40 10.06 -7.00 -8.14
N ARG A 41 9.79 -7.83 -7.15
CA ARG A 41 8.55 -8.63 -7.11
C ARG A 41 7.32 -7.76 -6.86
N TYR A 42 7.51 -6.59 -6.30
CA TYR A 42 6.42 -5.67 -5.96
C TYR A 42 6.72 -4.32 -6.58
N ASP A 43 5.69 -3.49 -6.70
CA ASP A 43 5.80 -2.17 -7.31
C ASP A 43 5.84 -1.06 -6.28
N PHE A 44 5.18 -1.25 -5.16
CA PHE A 44 5.15 -0.26 -4.07
C PHE A 44 5.32 -0.91 -2.71
N VAL A 45 5.94 -0.16 -1.81
CA VAL A 45 5.97 -0.48 -0.39
C VAL A 45 5.26 0.66 0.32
N VAL A 46 4.20 0.33 1.06
CA VAL A 46 3.36 1.31 1.74
C VAL A 46 3.54 1.13 3.25
N LYS A 47 4.00 2.17 3.92
CA LYS A 47 4.12 2.14 5.38
C LYS A 47 2.82 2.63 5.99
N VAL A 48 2.21 1.80 6.81
CA VAL A 48 0.92 2.08 7.45
C VAL A 48 1.09 2.08 8.96
N GLU A 49 0.42 3.01 9.61
CA GLU A 49 0.46 3.15 11.06
C GLU A 49 -0.94 3.44 11.56
N THR A 50 -1.44 2.61 12.47
CA THR A 50 -2.78 2.78 13.01
C THR A 50 -2.80 2.53 14.52
N LYS A 51 -3.85 2.99 15.19
CA LYS A 51 -4.00 2.81 16.63
C LYS A 51 -4.48 1.41 16.98
N THR A 52 -5.27 0.79 16.12
CA THR A 52 -5.85 -0.53 16.37
C THR A 52 -5.55 -1.47 15.22
N LEU A 53 -5.60 -2.76 15.50
CA LEU A 53 -5.44 -3.78 14.47
C LEU A 53 -6.61 -3.76 13.49
N GLU A 54 -7.80 -3.45 13.99
CA GLU A 54 -8.98 -3.33 13.13
C GLU A 54 -8.81 -2.22 12.09
N ASP A 55 -8.30 -1.06 12.52
CA ASP A 55 -8.03 0.05 11.60
C ASP A 55 -6.98 -0.36 10.56
N LEU A 56 -5.95 -1.09 10.96
CA LEU A 56 -4.94 -1.57 10.03
C LEU A 56 -5.56 -2.49 8.98
N SER A 57 -6.40 -3.42 9.43
CA SER A 57 -7.10 -4.33 8.53
C SER A 57 -7.96 -3.57 7.53
N ASN A 58 -8.68 -2.54 7.99
CA ASN A 58 -9.53 -1.73 7.14
C ASN A 58 -8.73 -0.96 6.10
N VAL A 59 -7.59 -0.39 6.50
CA VAL A 59 -6.72 0.33 5.57
C VAL A 59 -6.27 -0.60 4.44
N VAL A 60 -5.84 -1.81 4.79
CA VAL A 60 -5.39 -2.77 3.78
C VAL A 60 -6.55 -3.24 2.90
N THR A 61 -7.64 -3.69 3.52
CA THR A 61 -8.74 -4.33 2.80
C THR A 61 -9.58 -3.35 2.01
N ASP A 62 -9.98 -2.26 2.65
CA ASP A 62 -10.95 -1.34 2.05
C ASP A 62 -10.29 -0.28 1.17
N PHE A 63 -9.10 0.16 1.51
CA PHE A 63 -8.47 1.28 0.81
C PHE A 63 -7.33 0.87 -0.10
N ILE A 64 -6.36 0.12 0.39
CA ILE A 64 -5.22 -0.26 -0.45
C ILE A 64 -5.65 -1.25 -1.52
N ARG A 65 -6.30 -2.32 -1.15
CA ARG A 65 -6.78 -3.33 -2.12
C ARG A 65 -7.90 -2.78 -2.99
N GLY A 66 -8.60 -1.77 -2.51
CA GLY A 66 -9.63 -1.09 -3.28
C GLY A 66 -9.11 -0.06 -4.27
N THR A 67 -7.82 0.26 -4.23
CA THR A 67 -7.23 1.22 -5.15
C THR A 67 -7.16 0.62 -6.55
N SER A 68 -7.65 1.39 -7.54
CA SER A 68 -7.66 0.93 -8.93
C SER A 68 -6.24 0.61 -9.39
N GLY A 69 -6.08 -0.55 -10.01
CA GLY A 69 -4.80 -1.02 -10.50
C GLY A 69 -4.05 -1.96 -9.57
N VAL A 70 -4.42 -2.00 -8.30
CA VAL A 70 -3.78 -2.91 -7.34
C VAL A 70 -4.24 -4.34 -7.61
N LEU A 71 -3.29 -5.24 -7.86
CA LEU A 71 -3.57 -6.66 -8.10
C LEU A 71 -3.50 -7.48 -6.82
N THR A 72 -2.38 -7.40 -6.12
CA THR A 72 -2.17 -8.19 -4.91
C THR A 72 -1.44 -7.36 -3.87
N THR A 73 -1.61 -7.74 -2.62
CA THR A 73 -0.88 -7.12 -1.51
C THR A 73 -0.37 -8.20 -0.57
N GLU A 74 0.73 -7.88 0.10
CA GLU A 74 1.25 -8.71 1.18
C GLU A 74 1.55 -7.80 2.36
N THR A 75 1.04 -8.15 3.53
CA THR A 75 1.22 -7.35 4.73
C THR A 75 2.32 -7.94 5.61
N LEU A 76 3.31 -7.12 5.92
CA LEU A 76 4.36 -7.49 6.86
C LEU A 76 4.19 -6.63 8.11
N MET A 77 3.78 -7.25 9.22
CA MET A 77 3.64 -6.53 10.48
C MET A 77 5.01 -6.24 11.06
N ILE A 78 5.21 -5.02 11.53
CA ILE A 78 6.45 -4.65 12.20
C ILE A 78 6.31 -5.08 13.64
N GLY A 79 7.16 -6.02 14.06
CA GLY A 79 7.11 -6.60 15.40
C GLY A 79 8.14 -6.04 16.36
N PHE A 80 9.20 -5.47 15.83
CA PHE A 80 10.25 -4.90 16.66
C PHE A 80 11.24 -4.08 15.86
#